data_8a18c2cd6bab42a18f69e7d22d72409d
#
_entry.id   8a18c2cd6bab42a18f69e7d22d72409d
#
_cell.length_a   1.000
_cell.length_b   1.000
_cell.length_c   1.000
_cell.angle_alpha   90.00
_cell.angle_beta   90.00
_cell.angle_gamma   90.00
#
_symmetry.space_group_name_H-M   'P 1'
#
loop_
_entity.id
_entity.type
_entity.pdbx_description
1 polymer ?
#
loop_
_entity_poly.entity_id
_entity_poly.type
_entity_poly.pdbx_seq_one_letter_code
_entity_poly.pdbx_strand_id
1 'polypeptide(L)'
;MVKHNRQNTLLMEILIVVLFFALCSTVILNAFVGAHNQSERAGAQADALIAAQSLADRLYAAGERKDALRQSGFAEDEDGAWHLHCGAYDLLVTLGETACPAGTMETAQVTALRQEKTLFSLPSARYAPEEVAP
;
A
#
# COMPACT_ATOMS: atom_id res chain seq x y z
N MET A 1 52.75 -31.84 27.64
CA MET A 1 52.24 -31.82 26.28
C MET A 1 50.71 -32.07 26.18
N VAL A 2 50.20 -32.99 27.00
CA VAL A 2 48.74 -33.31 26.94
C VAL A 2 47.82 -32.16 27.44
N LYS A 3 48.26 -31.35 28.41
CA LYS A 3 47.50 -30.20 28.94
C LYS A 3 47.34 -29.03 27.94
N HIS A 4 48.31 -28.78 27.11
CA HIS A 4 48.29 -27.70 26.14
C HIS A 4 47.30 -27.98 24.97
N ASN A 5 47.24 -29.22 24.57
CA ASN A 5 46.31 -29.65 23.52
C ASN A 5 44.83 -29.58 23.98
N ARG A 6 44.57 -29.85 25.27
CA ARG A 6 43.24 -29.84 25.86
C ARG A 6 42.68 -28.43 26.01
N GLN A 7 43.55 -27.46 26.34
CA GLN A 7 43.15 -26.03 26.40
C GLN A 7 42.84 -25.46 25.01
N ASN A 8 43.62 -25.82 24.01
CA ASN A 8 43.37 -25.40 22.63
C ASN A 8 42.06 -25.99 22.06
N THR A 9 41.73 -27.23 22.42
CA THR A 9 40.46 -27.86 22.02
C THR A 9 39.27 -27.19 22.66
N LEU A 10 39.31 -26.84 23.95
CA LEU A 10 38.27 -26.11 24.65
C LEU A 10 38.07 -24.69 24.07
N LEU A 11 39.19 -24.01 23.77
CA LEU A 11 39.10 -22.67 23.12
C LEU A 11 38.47 -22.75 21.74
N MET A 12 38.82 -23.74 20.93
CA MET A 12 38.20 -23.96 19.63
C MET A 12 36.71 -24.30 19.75
N GLU A 13 36.33 -25.10 20.71
CA GLU A 13 34.92 -25.45 20.96
C GLU A 13 34.11 -24.23 21.34
N ILE A 14 34.59 -23.39 22.25
CA ILE A 14 33.92 -22.14 22.65
C ILE A 14 33.82 -21.18 21.44
N LEU A 15 34.89 -21.08 20.66
CA LEU A 15 34.91 -20.20 19.49
C LEU A 15 33.88 -20.62 18.42
N ILE A 16 33.74 -21.91 18.19
CA ILE A 16 32.73 -22.47 17.28
C ILE A 16 31.31 -22.19 17.79
N VAL A 17 31.09 -22.40 19.10
CA VAL A 17 29.77 -22.11 19.72
C VAL A 17 29.40 -20.63 19.62
N VAL A 18 30.35 -19.74 19.92
CA VAL A 18 30.10 -18.27 19.79
C VAL A 18 29.84 -17.87 18.33
N LEU A 19 30.60 -18.42 17.39
CA LEU A 19 30.41 -18.19 15.97
C LEU A 19 29.02 -18.66 15.51
N PHE A 20 28.64 -19.88 15.91
CA PHE A 20 27.31 -20.42 15.58
C PHE A 20 26.19 -19.58 16.18
N PHE A 21 26.35 -19.16 17.45
CA PHE A 21 25.38 -18.28 18.10
C PHE A 21 25.24 -16.93 17.41
N ALA A 22 26.34 -16.33 16.97
CA ALA A 22 26.34 -15.08 16.22
C ALA A 22 25.59 -15.22 14.88
N LEU A 23 25.80 -16.30 14.15
CA LEU A 23 25.09 -16.59 12.90
C LEU A 23 23.59 -16.78 13.13
N CYS A 24 23.20 -17.55 14.14
CA CYS A 24 21.79 -17.74 14.49
C CYS A 24 21.10 -16.43 14.88
N SER A 25 21.79 -15.58 15.66
CA SER A 25 21.28 -14.27 16.06
C SER A 25 20.99 -13.36 14.86
N THR A 26 21.87 -13.37 13.87
CA THR A 26 21.69 -12.59 12.63
C THR A 26 20.46 -13.05 11.85
N VAL A 27 20.23 -14.34 11.74
CA VAL A 27 19.06 -14.90 11.06
C VAL A 27 17.77 -14.52 11.79
N ILE A 28 17.76 -14.60 13.12
CA ILE A 28 16.60 -14.24 13.94
C ILE A 28 16.28 -12.75 13.80
N LEU A 29 17.28 -11.87 13.85
CA LEU A 29 17.09 -10.44 13.67
C LEU A 29 16.54 -10.11 12.28
N ASN A 30 17.06 -10.71 11.22
CA ASN A 30 16.53 -10.51 9.87
C ASN A 30 15.09 -10.99 9.73
N ALA A 31 14.75 -12.12 10.31
CA ALA A 31 13.37 -12.61 10.31
C ALA A 31 12.43 -11.68 11.09
N PHE A 32 12.88 -11.14 12.22
CA PHE A 32 12.10 -10.20 13.03
C PHE A 32 11.84 -8.87 12.29
N VAL A 33 12.87 -8.29 11.66
CA VAL A 33 12.74 -7.08 10.85
C VAL A 33 11.80 -7.32 9.67
N GLY A 34 11.92 -8.45 8.99
CA GLY A 34 11.03 -8.83 7.89
C GLY A 34 9.57 -8.94 8.33
N ALA A 35 9.31 -9.59 9.47
CA ALA A 35 7.98 -9.72 10.03
C ALA A 35 7.38 -8.35 10.45
N HIS A 36 8.19 -7.47 11.03
CA HIS A 36 7.77 -6.13 11.40
C HIS A 36 7.36 -5.29 10.18
N ASN A 37 8.19 -5.27 9.14
CA ASN A 37 7.90 -4.56 7.89
C ASN A 37 6.64 -5.10 7.20
N GLN A 38 6.43 -6.41 7.24
CA GLN A 38 5.22 -7.04 6.68
C GLN A 38 3.97 -6.65 7.46
N SER A 39 4.06 -6.57 8.79
CA SER A 39 2.96 -6.15 9.65
C SER A 39 2.57 -4.69 9.40
N GLU A 40 3.55 -3.78 9.29
CA GLU A 40 3.29 -2.38 8.95
C GLU A 40 2.66 -2.23 7.57
N ARG A 41 3.13 -2.99 6.60
CA ARG A 41 2.56 -2.99 5.24
C ARG A 41 1.12 -3.49 5.24
N ALA A 42 0.82 -4.56 5.97
CA ALA A 42 -0.54 -5.09 6.09
C ALA A 42 -1.48 -4.09 6.77
N GLY A 43 -1.04 -3.41 7.83
CA GLY A 43 -1.78 -2.33 8.48
C GLY A 43 -2.09 -1.18 7.52
N ALA A 44 -1.09 -0.66 6.82
CA ALA A 44 -1.25 0.40 5.84
C ALA A 44 -2.19 -0.01 4.70
N GLN A 45 -2.12 -1.26 4.24
CA GLN A 45 -3.01 -1.79 3.21
C GLN A 45 -4.46 -1.86 3.67
N ALA A 46 -4.71 -2.29 4.90
CA ALA A 46 -6.05 -2.35 5.47
C ALA A 46 -6.67 -0.95 5.63
N ASP A 47 -5.92 0.00 6.17
CA ASP A 47 -6.36 1.39 6.33
C ASP A 47 -6.62 2.05 4.97
N ALA A 48 -5.73 1.84 4.01
CA ALA A 48 -5.88 2.35 2.65
C ALA A 48 -7.11 1.75 1.94
N LEU A 49 -7.40 0.47 2.16
CA LEU A 49 -8.58 -0.18 1.58
C LEU A 49 -9.88 0.42 2.11
N ILE A 50 -9.97 0.66 3.41
CA ILE A 50 -11.14 1.30 4.03
C ILE A 50 -11.32 2.72 3.48
N ALA A 51 -10.23 3.48 3.39
CA ALA A 51 -10.27 4.83 2.84
C ALA A 51 -10.67 4.84 1.36
N ALA A 52 -10.14 3.92 0.55
CA ALA A 52 -10.47 3.79 -0.87
C ALA A 52 -11.93 3.38 -1.10
N GLN A 53 -12.47 2.47 -0.31
CA GLN A 53 -13.88 2.07 -0.36
C GLN A 53 -14.79 3.24 0.01
N SER A 54 -14.50 3.94 1.10
CA SER A 54 -15.26 5.14 1.50
C SER A 54 -15.23 6.23 0.43
N LEU A 55 -14.10 6.42 -0.22
CA LEU A 55 -13.95 7.36 -1.32
C LEU A 55 -14.75 6.92 -2.55
N ALA A 56 -14.69 5.64 -2.92
CA ALA A 56 -15.45 5.10 -4.04
C ALA A 56 -16.96 5.28 -3.83
N ASP A 57 -17.46 5.05 -2.63
CA ASP A 57 -18.86 5.25 -2.26
C ASP A 57 -19.27 6.74 -2.37
N ARG A 58 -18.39 7.63 -1.92
CA ARG A 58 -18.62 9.09 -2.07
C ARG A 58 -18.65 9.54 -3.52
N LEU A 59 -17.73 9.04 -4.33
CA LEU A 59 -17.68 9.34 -5.76
C LEU A 59 -18.89 8.76 -6.51
N TYR A 60 -19.35 7.58 -6.11
CA TYR A 60 -20.56 6.98 -6.68
C TYR A 60 -21.81 7.80 -6.39
N ALA A 61 -21.94 8.33 -5.18
CA ALA A 61 -23.08 9.14 -4.75
C ALA A 61 -22.99 10.61 -5.17
N ALA A 62 -21.80 11.12 -5.54
CA ALA A 62 -21.59 12.51 -5.87
C ALA A 62 -22.13 12.87 -7.26
N GLY A 63 -22.81 14.01 -7.38
CA GLY A 63 -23.17 14.60 -8.67
C GLY A 63 -21.96 15.09 -9.44
N GLU A 64 -21.08 15.85 -8.74
CA GLU A 64 -19.81 16.34 -9.27
C GLU A 64 -18.63 15.64 -8.59
N ARG A 65 -18.01 14.67 -9.29
CA ARG A 65 -16.92 13.86 -8.75
C ARG A 65 -15.66 14.67 -8.39
N LYS A 66 -15.34 15.67 -9.22
CA LYS A 66 -14.18 16.55 -8.99
C LYS A 66 -14.33 17.38 -7.72
N ASP A 67 -15.52 17.89 -7.45
CA ASP A 67 -15.80 18.66 -6.24
C ASP A 67 -15.75 17.78 -5.00
N ALA A 68 -16.22 16.53 -5.09
CA ALA A 68 -16.13 15.56 -4.03
C ALA A 68 -14.66 15.24 -3.68
N LEU A 69 -13.80 15.14 -4.67
CA LEU A 69 -12.35 14.95 -4.48
C LEU A 69 -11.69 16.17 -3.81
N ARG A 70 -12.02 17.36 -4.25
CA ARG A 70 -11.52 18.60 -3.63
C ARG A 70 -11.94 18.73 -2.18
N GLN A 71 -13.21 18.44 -1.86
CA GLN A 71 -13.73 18.44 -0.48
C GLN A 71 -13.07 17.38 0.40
N SER A 72 -12.62 16.27 -0.20
CA SER A 72 -11.89 15.23 0.50
C SER A 72 -10.39 15.52 0.65
N GLY A 73 -9.92 16.68 0.17
CA GLY A 73 -8.53 17.12 0.31
C GLY A 73 -7.57 16.67 -0.79
N PHE A 74 -8.09 16.11 -1.88
CA PHE A 74 -7.26 15.73 -3.03
C PHE A 74 -6.81 16.95 -3.83
N ALA A 75 -5.59 16.89 -4.35
CA ALA A 75 -5.03 17.86 -5.28
C ALA A 75 -4.95 17.25 -6.69
N GLU A 76 -5.38 18.02 -7.69
CA GLU A 76 -5.28 17.62 -9.09
C GLU A 76 -3.87 17.90 -9.62
N ASP A 77 -3.29 16.94 -10.30
CA ASP A 77 -2.00 17.03 -10.97
C ASP A 77 -2.16 17.54 -12.42
N GLU A 78 -1.06 17.89 -13.07
CA GLU A 78 -1.03 18.34 -14.47
C GLU A 78 -1.60 17.29 -15.44
N ASP A 79 -1.49 16.02 -15.11
CA ASP A 79 -2.03 14.90 -15.88
C ASP A 79 -3.54 14.63 -15.62
N GLY A 80 -4.18 15.39 -14.76
CA GLY A 80 -5.59 15.21 -14.38
C GLY A 80 -5.81 14.09 -13.35
N ALA A 81 -4.76 13.56 -12.75
CA ALA A 81 -4.83 12.62 -11.65
C ALA A 81 -4.95 13.36 -10.31
N TRP A 82 -5.63 12.75 -9.36
CA TRP A 82 -5.89 13.33 -8.04
C TRP A 82 -5.07 12.60 -6.98
N HIS A 83 -4.33 13.33 -6.18
CA HIS A 83 -3.43 12.80 -5.16
C HIS A 83 -3.83 13.25 -3.76
N LEU A 84 -3.73 12.33 -2.81
CA LEU A 84 -3.87 12.61 -1.38
C LEU A 84 -2.79 11.83 -0.62
N HIS A 85 -2.02 12.57 0.18
CA HIS A 85 -1.03 11.97 1.08
C HIS A 85 -1.67 11.68 2.45
N CYS A 86 -1.67 10.42 2.86
CA CYS A 86 -2.29 9.94 4.10
C CYS A 86 -1.27 9.47 5.17
N GLY A 87 -0.02 9.90 5.06
CA GLY A 87 1.06 9.52 5.99
C GLY A 87 1.66 8.15 5.67
N ALA A 88 0.99 7.06 6.03
CA ALA A 88 1.49 5.69 5.80
C ALA A 88 1.31 5.21 4.36
N TYR A 89 0.45 5.85 3.58
CA TYR A 89 0.14 5.52 2.19
C TYR A 89 -0.32 6.77 1.44
N ASP A 90 -0.29 6.70 0.12
CA ASP A 90 -0.81 7.72 -0.77
C ASP A 90 -1.99 7.16 -1.57
N LEU A 91 -2.99 7.99 -1.81
CA LEU A 91 -4.11 7.64 -2.68
C LEU A 91 -4.01 8.44 -3.99
N LEU A 92 -4.12 7.72 -5.08
CA LEU A 92 -4.17 8.26 -6.44
C LEU A 92 -5.52 7.92 -7.05
N VAL A 93 -6.23 8.93 -7.55
CA VAL A 93 -7.52 8.73 -8.23
C VAL A 93 -7.43 9.19 -9.66
N THR A 94 -7.82 8.32 -10.56
CA THR A 94 -7.96 8.63 -11.99
C THR A 94 -9.43 8.53 -12.37
N LEU A 95 -9.98 9.60 -12.94
CA LEU A 95 -11.35 9.64 -13.44
C LEU A 95 -11.36 9.43 -14.95
N GLY A 96 -12.33 8.66 -15.42
CA GLY A 96 -12.55 8.41 -16.83
C GLY A 96 -14.04 8.49 -17.18
N GLU A 97 -14.32 8.74 -18.45
CA GLU A 97 -15.66 8.77 -19.01
C GLU A 97 -15.66 8.07 -20.37
N THR A 98 -16.66 7.23 -20.60
CA THR A 98 -16.85 6.53 -21.85
C THR A 98 -18.28 6.71 -22.32
N ALA A 99 -18.45 7.23 -23.51
CA ALA A 99 -19.78 7.40 -24.10
C ALA A 99 -20.42 6.03 -24.40
N CYS A 100 -21.68 5.88 -23.99
CA CYS A 100 -22.52 4.72 -24.25
C CYS A 100 -23.75 5.13 -25.08
N PRO A 101 -24.47 4.20 -25.73
CA PRO A 101 -25.60 4.54 -26.62
C PRO A 101 -26.75 5.34 -25.96
N ALA A 102 -26.89 5.23 -24.62
CA ALA A 102 -27.97 5.89 -23.89
C ALA A 102 -27.50 6.69 -22.69
N GLY A 103 -26.21 7.04 -22.64
CA GLY A 103 -25.63 7.79 -21.52
C GLY A 103 -24.10 7.71 -21.50
N THR A 104 -23.53 7.94 -20.35
CA THR A 104 -22.09 7.93 -20.15
C THR A 104 -21.73 6.95 -19.03
N MET A 105 -20.73 6.12 -19.29
CA MET A 105 -20.11 5.30 -18.25
C MET A 105 -18.99 6.11 -17.61
N GLU A 106 -19.20 6.49 -16.38
CA GLU A 106 -18.20 7.17 -15.57
C GLU A 106 -17.37 6.15 -14.80
N THR A 107 -16.06 6.19 -14.97
CA THR A 107 -15.13 5.31 -14.27
C THR A 107 -14.25 6.08 -13.30
N ALA A 108 -13.90 5.45 -12.21
CA ALA A 108 -12.93 5.96 -11.26
C ALA A 108 -12.03 4.80 -10.82
N GLN A 109 -10.73 5.04 -10.80
CA GLN A 109 -9.76 4.08 -10.32
C GLN A 109 -9.03 4.68 -9.13
N VAL A 110 -9.18 4.06 -7.97
CA VAL A 110 -8.49 4.46 -6.74
C VAL A 110 -7.32 3.50 -6.54
N THR A 111 -6.12 4.03 -6.58
CA THR A 111 -4.88 3.27 -6.38
C THR A 111 -4.22 3.71 -5.09
N ALA A 112 -3.91 2.77 -4.22
CA ALA A 112 -3.14 3.02 -3.02
C ALA A 112 -1.67 2.68 -3.25
N LEU A 113 -0.80 3.59 -2.85
CA LEU A 113 0.65 3.51 -3.01
C LEU A 113 1.33 3.63 -1.64
N ARG A 114 2.42 2.91 -1.47
CA ARG A 114 3.34 3.09 -0.35
C ARG A 114 4.77 3.01 -0.86
N GLN A 115 5.55 4.07 -0.62
CA GLN A 115 6.93 4.15 -1.12
C GLN A 115 7.02 3.87 -2.62
N GLU A 116 6.14 4.52 -3.41
CA GLU A 116 6.02 4.37 -4.86
C GLU A 116 5.62 2.97 -5.34
N LYS A 117 5.31 2.05 -4.44
CA LYS A 117 4.81 0.72 -4.78
C LYS A 117 3.30 0.65 -4.61
N THR A 118 2.63 0.13 -5.62
CA THR A 118 1.18 -0.10 -5.58
C THR A 118 0.83 -1.17 -4.54
N LEU A 119 -0.01 -0.81 -3.58
CA LEU A 119 -0.58 -1.76 -2.62
C LEU A 119 -1.76 -2.51 -3.24
N PHE A 120 -2.69 -1.76 -3.84
CA PHE A 120 -3.83 -2.28 -4.60
C PHE A 120 -4.41 -1.19 -5.49
N SER A 121 -5.31 -1.58 -6.37
CA SER A 121 -6.10 -0.69 -7.20
C SER A 121 -7.57 -1.12 -7.15
N LEU A 122 -8.46 -0.17 -6.88
CA LEU A 122 -9.90 -0.38 -6.78
C LEU A 122 -10.60 0.34 -7.94
N PRO A 123 -11.09 -0.38 -8.96
CA PRO A 123 -11.90 0.22 -10.00
C PRO A 123 -13.33 0.41 -9.53
N SER A 124 -13.95 1.50 -9.94
CA SER A 124 -15.36 1.81 -9.74
C SER A 124 -15.96 2.33 -11.04
N ALA A 125 -17.20 1.98 -11.33
CA ALA A 125 -17.91 2.46 -12.50
C ALA A 125 -19.35 2.82 -12.14
N ARG A 126 -19.84 3.89 -12.73
CA ARG A 126 -21.23 4.34 -12.59
C ARG A 126 -21.79 4.68 -13.97
N TYR A 127 -22.98 4.21 -14.24
CA TYR A 127 -23.70 4.61 -15.42
C TYR A 127 -24.52 5.88 -15.14
N ALA A 128 -24.25 6.93 -15.91
CA ALA A 128 -25.03 8.15 -15.91
C ALA A 128 -25.92 8.16 -17.18
N PRO A 129 -27.25 7.97 -17.04
CA PRO A 129 -28.14 8.05 -18.19
C PRO A 129 -28.15 9.46 -18.77
N GLU A 130 -28.25 9.56 -20.10
CA GLU A 130 -28.49 10.83 -20.74
C GLU A 130 -29.86 11.34 -20.31
N GLU A 131 -29.91 12.54 -19.72
CA GLU A 131 -31.16 13.18 -19.36
C GLU A 131 -31.89 13.48 -20.66
N VAL A 132 -32.90 12.65 -21.00
CA VAL A 132 -33.84 12.97 -22.08
C VAL A 132 -34.64 14.14 -21.58
N ALA A 133 -34.34 15.34 -22.07
CA ALA A 133 -35.16 16.51 -21.81
C ALA A 133 -36.60 16.22 -22.24
N PRO A 134 -37.58 16.53 -21.40
CA PRO A 134 -39.00 16.33 -21.74
C PRO A 134 -39.47 17.16 -22.90
#